data_ee5fabdcb3c559a38968c4b25e9e0415
#
_entry.id   ee5fabdcb3c559a38968c4b25e9e0415
#
_cell.length_a   1.000
_cell.length_b   1.000
_cell.length_c   1.000
_cell.angle_alpha   90.00
_cell.angle_beta   90.00
_cell.angle_gamma   90.00
#
_symmetry.space_group_name_H-M   'P 1'
#
loop_
_entity.id
_entity.type
_entity.pdbx_description
1 polymer ?
#
loop_
_entity_poly.entity_id
_entity_poly.type
_entity_poly.pdbx_seq_one_letter_code
_entity_poly.pdbx_strand_id
1 'polypeptide(L)'
;MNPHRFGIHPSWVIVFAGVCAALHVGKLPPALPVLQAALHITLVQAGFLLSAVQIASMSLGLAVGLSADSLGLRRSMLTGLGLLSLASVAGGFVADAGSLLALRALEGLGFLLVVMPAPALIRRTVSLDQLSGRMGWWGTYMPTGSALALLLGPWVIGGLNWSAWWWLLGAVAAFAFVAVWWCVPDAPAPADANAVNQAWPQRLALTLKSSGPWLVALTFAVYASQWLAVIGFLPTVYAQLGLSAGVAGLLSACVALVNVSGNVMSGRLLQRGWPAQRLLWMGFACMALGAVGAYATWDGEGLPTTLRFASVLMFSAVGGLIPGTLFSCALRLAPSEGTVSTTVGYMQQWSALGQFAGPPLVGWVAARVGGWQWTWGVTVTLCVGGAVLARLIGRALTKKEAAHG
;
A
#
# COMPACT_ATOMS: atom_id res chain seq x y z
N MET A 1 24.71 -19.87 15.37
CA MET A 1 25.10 -19.83 13.91
C MET A 1 25.46 -18.39 13.58
N ASN A 2 26.65 -18.16 13.02
CA ASN A 2 27.24 -16.84 12.80
C ASN A 2 26.43 -16.05 11.74
N PRO A 3 25.85 -14.86 12.03
CA PRO A 3 24.95 -14.13 11.14
C PRO A 3 25.62 -13.49 9.92
N HIS A 4 26.94 -13.62 9.76
CA HIS A 4 27.73 -12.94 8.71
C HIS A 4 28.13 -13.84 7.53
N ARG A 5 27.41 -14.95 7.25
CA ARG A 5 27.82 -15.90 6.19
C ARG A 5 27.89 -15.33 4.76
N PHE A 6 27.24 -14.18 4.48
CA PHE A 6 27.21 -13.61 3.12
C PHE A 6 27.50 -12.11 3.05
N GLY A 7 27.98 -11.45 4.11
CA GLY A 7 28.28 -10.01 4.08
C GLY A 7 27.06 -9.07 3.97
N ILE A 8 25.84 -9.62 3.79
CA ILE A 8 24.60 -8.83 3.66
C ILE A 8 23.93 -8.71 5.04
N HIS A 9 23.71 -7.48 5.47
CA HIS A 9 23.05 -7.23 6.76
C HIS A 9 21.58 -7.70 6.74
N PRO A 10 21.08 -8.43 7.78
CA PRO A 10 19.72 -8.99 7.82
C PRO A 10 18.60 -7.98 7.51
N SER A 11 18.75 -6.72 7.95
CA SER A 11 17.75 -5.68 7.68
C SER A 11 17.52 -5.40 6.20
N TRP A 12 18.54 -5.54 5.34
CA TRP A 12 18.38 -5.40 3.89
C TRP A 12 17.61 -6.55 3.28
N VAL A 13 17.80 -7.76 3.81
CA VAL A 13 17.03 -8.95 3.39
C VAL A 13 15.56 -8.78 3.76
N ILE A 14 15.27 -8.19 4.93
CA ILE A 14 13.89 -7.90 5.35
C ILE A 14 13.26 -6.84 4.43
N VAL A 15 13.98 -5.76 4.08
CA VAL A 15 13.50 -4.76 3.11
C VAL A 15 13.24 -5.39 1.75
N PHE A 16 14.16 -6.24 1.27
CA PHE A 16 14.00 -6.98 0.02
C PHE A 16 12.76 -7.89 0.05
N ALA A 17 12.51 -8.61 1.15
CA ALA A 17 11.30 -9.42 1.33
C ALA A 17 10.02 -8.57 1.25
N GLY A 18 10.04 -7.35 1.81
CA GLY A 18 8.95 -6.38 1.67
C GLY A 18 8.72 -5.95 0.22
N VAL A 19 9.78 -5.65 -0.53
CA VAL A 19 9.70 -5.32 -1.97
C VAL A 19 9.14 -6.50 -2.76
N CYS A 20 9.59 -7.73 -2.47
CA CYS A 20 9.04 -8.95 -3.09
C CYS A 20 7.54 -9.10 -2.81
N ALA A 21 7.09 -8.86 -1.58
CA ALA A 21 5.67 -8.90 -1.25
C ALA A 21 4.89 -7.80 -2.00
N ALA A 22 5.43 -6.59 -2.13
CA ALA A 22 4.82 -5.48 -2.85
C ALA A 22 4.74 -5.72 -4.37
N LEU A 23 5.66 -6.49 -4.97
CA LEU A 23 5.55 -6.96 -6.36
C LEU A 23 4.23 -7.69 -6.60
N HIS A 24 3.75 -8.51 -5.62
CA HIS A 24 2.48 -9.21 -5.75
C HIS A 24 1.27 -8.28 -5.67
N VAL A 25 1.37 -7.11 -5.06
CA VAL A 25 0.34 -6.06 -5.15
C VAL A 25 0.37 -5.43 -6.54
N GLY A 26 1.56 -5.05 -7.01
CA GLY A 26 1.77 -4.35 -8.28
C GLY A 26 1.67 -5.22 -9.54
N LYS A 27 1.66 -6.56 -9.43
CA LYS A 27 1.72 -7.46 -10.61
C LYS A 27 0.47 -7.44 -11.49
N LEU A 28 -0.68 -7.13 -10.90
CA LEU A 28 -1.95 -7.22 -11.62
C LEU A 28 -2.20 -6.06 -12.58
N PRO A 29 -1.94 -4.77 -12.23
CA PRO A 29 -2.16 -3.67 -13.13
C PRO A 29 -1.61 -3.85 -14.56
N PRO A 30 -0.36 -4.25 -14.78
CA PRO A 30 0.16 -4.46 -16.14
C PRO A 30 -0.44 -5.69 -16.85
N ALA A 31 -0.93 -6.68 -16.10
CA ALA A 31 -1.55 -7.88 -16.66
C ALA A 31 -3.04 -7.70 -16.94
N LEU A 32 -3.68 -6.67 -16.39
CA LEU A 32 -5.13 -6.51 -16.42
C LEU A 32 -5.73 -6.49 -17.82
N PRO A 33 -5.18 -5.75 -18.81
CA PRO A 33 -5.72 -5.76 -20.17
C PRO A 33 -5.70 -7.16 -20.80
N VAL A 34 -4.62 -7.92 -20.58
CA VAL A 34 -4.49 -9.29 -21.12
C VAL A 34 -5.43 -10.25 -20.40
N LEU A 35 -5.58 -10.14 -19.07
CA LEU A 35 -6.50 -10.95 -18.29
C LEU A 35 -7.97 -10.67 -18.65
N GLN A 36 -8.34 -9.42 -18.91
CA GLN A 36 -9.67 -9.07 -19.37
C GLN A 36 -10.02 -9.79 -20.69
N ALA A 37 -9.08 -9.82 -21.63
CA ALA A 37 -9.26 -10.54 -22.88
C ALA A 37 -9.25 -12.08 -22.71
N ALA A 38 -8.33 -12.61 -21.91
CA ALA A 38 -8.15 -14.07 -21.76
C ALA A 38 -9.22 -14.74 -20.89
N LEU A 39 -9.71 -14.06 -19.85
CA LEU A 39 -10.68 -14.59 -18.89
C LEU A 39 -12.07 -13.97 -19.00
N HIS A 40 -12.30 -13.09 -20.00
CA HIS A 40 -13.56 -12.40 -20.25
C HIS A 40 -14.12 -11.66 -19.02
N ILE A 41 -13.25 -11.03 -18.22
CA ILE A 41 -13.65 -10.38 -16.96
C ILE A 41 -14.14 -8.96 -17.20
N THR A 42 -15.17 -8.58 -16.45
CA THR A 42 -15.72 -7.21 -16.44
C THR A 42 -14.79 -6.24 -15.72
N LEU A 43 -14.98 -4.93 -15.89
CA LEU A 43 -14.23 -3.91 -15.16
C LEU A 43 -14.42 -4.00 -13.63
N VAL A 44 -15.62 -4.42 -13.18
CA VAL A 44 -15.91 -4.65 -11.76
C VAL A 44 -15.11 -5.83 -11.22
N GLN A 45 -15.10 -6.96 -11.94
CA GLN A 45 -14.28 -8.13 -11.59
C GLN A 45 -12.79 -7.80 -11.60
N ALA A 46 -12.33 -7.01 -12.57
CA ALA A 46 -10.98 -6.49 -12.62
C ALA A 46 -10.63 -5.65 -11.37
N GLY A 47 -11.56 -4.79 -10.93
CA GLY A 47 -11.44 -4.04 -9.68
C GLY A 47 -11.30 -4.95 -8.45
N PHE A 48 -12.10 -6.00 -8.35
CA PHE A 48 -11.98 -7.00 -7.28
C PHE A 48 -10.65 -7.77 -7.34
N LEU A 49 -10.19 -8.15 -8.53
CA LEU A 49 -8.87 -8.80 -8.67
C LEU A 49 -7.73 -7.88 -8.20
N LEU A 50 -7.78 -6.58 -8.55
CA LEU A 50 -6.82 -5.59 -8.06
C LEU A 50 -6.80 -5.50 -6.54
N SER A 51 -7.96 -5.53 -5.91
CA SER A 51 -8.13 -5.25 -4.49
C SER A 51 -8.11 -6.49 -3.60
N ALA A 52 -8.31 -7.70 -4.15
CA ALA A 52 -8.44 -8.94 -3.36
C ALA A 52 -7.23 -9.23 -2.44
N VAL A 53 -6.04 -8.79 -2.82
CA VAL A 53 -4.84 -8.88 -2.00
C VAL A 53 -4.97 -8.12 -0.66
N GLN A 54 -5.92 -7.21 -0.54
CA GLN A 54 -6.16 -6.44 0.68
C GLN A 54 -7.15 -7.14 1.65
N ILE A 55 -7.82 -8.22 1.24
CA ILE A 55 -8.83 -8.92 2.07
C ILE A 55 -8.26 -9.33 3.42
N ALA A 56 -7.09 -9.97 3.42
CA ALA A 56 -6.45 -10.40 4.66
C ALA A 56 -6.06 -9.20 5.55
N SER A 57 -5.51 -8.15 4.97
CA SER A 57 -5.08 -6.96 5.71
C SER A 57 -6.26 -6.20 6.31
N MET A 58 -7.37 -6.06 5.58
CA MET A 58 -8.56 -5.39 6.09
C MET A 58 -9.30 -6.20 7.16
N SER A 59 -9.22 -7.54 7.11
CA SER A 59 -9.94 -8.42 8.03
C SER A 59 -9.11 -8.81 9.26
N LEU A 60 -7.83 -9.11 9.06
CA LEU A 60 -6.94 -9.70 10.04
C LEU A 60 -5.79 -8.79 10.47
N GLY A 61 -5.62 -7.62 9.84
CA GLY A 61 -4.46 -6.74 10.06
C GLY A 61 -4.20 -6.42 11.52
N LEU A 62 -5.24 -6.03 12.26
CA LEU A 62 -5.15 -5.74 13.68
C LEU A 62 -4.85 -6.99 14.53
N ALA A 63 -5.52 -8.11 14.23
CA ALA A 63 -5.31 -9.38 14.93
C ALA A 63 -3.89 -9.92 14.74
N VAL A 64 -3.38 -9.88 13.50
CA VAL A 64 -2.00 -10.29 13.18
C VAL A 64 -1.00 -9.33 13.83
N GLY A 65 -1.26 -8.01 13.82
CA GLY A 65 -0.42 -7.03 14.50
C GLY A 65 -0.32 -7.27 16.01
N LEU A 66 -1.42 -7.67 16.65
CA LEU A 66 -1.46 -7.97 18.10
C LEU A 66 -0.85 -9.33 18.45
N SER A 67 -0.91 -10.31 17.53
CA SER A 67 -0.40 -11.68 17.74
C SER A 67 0.98 -11.94 17.12
N ALA A 68 1.56 -10.98 16.42
CA ALA A 68 2.85 -11.15 15.74
C ALA A 68 3.98 -11.60 16.67
N ASP A 69 3.96 -11.16 17.92
CA ASP A 69 4.96 -11.54 18.92
C ASP A 69 4.82 -13.01 19.36
N SER A 70 3.61 -13.58 19.37
CA SER A 70 3.34 -14.96 19.77
C SER A 70 3.63 -15.99 18.67
N LEU A 71 3.47 -15.62 17.40
CA LEU A 71 3.73 -16.48 16.23
C LEU A 71 5.23 -16.58 15.89
N GLY A 72 6.06 -15.68 16.40
CA GLY A 72 7.46 -15.52 16.04
C GLY A 72 7.60 -14.75 14.70
N LEU A 73 8.19 -13.55 14.79
CA LEU A 73 8.27 -12.61 13.67
C LEU A 73 8.90 -13.19 12.40
N ARG A 74 10.01 -13.94 12.54
CA ARG A 74 10.70 -14.60 11.43
C ARG A 74 9.85 -15.71 10.80
N ARG A 75 9.19 -16.54 11.64
CA ARG A 75 8.31 -17.61 11.16
C ARG A 75 7.12 -17.04 10.39
N SER A 76 6.49 -15.97 10.89
CA SER A 76 5.42 -15.26 10.18
C SER A 76 5.88 -14.80 8.79
N MET A 77 7.05 -14.15 8.70
CA MET A 77 7.58 -13.68 7.41
C MET A 77 7.87 -14.85 6.43
N LEU A 78 8.45 -15.94 6.91
CA LEU A 78 8.69 -17.13 6.10
C LEU A 78 7.40 -17.77 5.62
N THR A 79 6.41 -17.95 6.49
CA THR A 79 5.09 -18.45 6.11
C THR A 79 4.45 -17.56 5.04
N GLY A 80 4.54 -16.23 5.22
CA GLY A 80 4.02 -15.27 4.26
C GLY A 80 4.68 -15.38 2.88
N LEU A 81 6.01 -15.46 2.81
CA LEU A 81 6.75 -15.63 1.55
C LEU A 81 6.45 -16.97 0.89
N GLY A 82 6.31 -18.04 1.67
CA GLY A 82 5.90 -19.36 1.16
C GLY A 82 4.50 -19.33 0.54
N LEU A 83 3.52 -18.68 1.22
CA LEU A 83 2.17 -18.51 0.70
C LEU A 83 2.17 -17.66 -0.59
N LEU A 84 2.92 -16.55 -0.63
CA LEU A 84 3.04 -15.72 -1.84
C LEU A 84 3.61 -16.54 -3.01
N SER A 85 4.66 -17.33 -2.77
CA SER A 85 5.26 -18.17 -3.79
C SER A 85 4.26 -19.21 -4.32
N LEU A 86 3.67 -20.00 -3.43
CA LEU A 86 2.75 -21.08 -3.81
C LEU A 86 1.49 -20.55 -4.49
N ALA A 87 0.85 -19.52 -3.93
CA ALA A 87 -0.35 -18.92 -4.51
C ALA A 87 -0.07 -18.27 -5.86
N SER A 88 1.12 -17.64 -6.04
CA SER A 88 1.51 -17.07 -7.32
C SER A 88 1.77 -18.16 -8.37
N VAL A 89 2.51 -19.20 -8.02
CA VAL A 89 2.75 -20.33 -8.95
C VAL A 89 1.42 -20.98 -9.35
N ALA A 90 0.55 -21.28 -8.39
CA ALA A 90 -0.78 -21.84 -8.66
C ALA A 90 -1.62 -20.89 -9.54
N GLY A 91 -1.54 -19.57 -9.30
CA GLY A 91 -2.25 -18.56 -10.08
C GLY A 91 -1.87 -18.53 -11.57
N GLY A 92 -0.66 -18.95 -11.92
CA GLY A 92 -0.24 -19.07 -13.32
C GLY A 92 -0.88 -20.23 -14.09
N PHE A 93 -1.55 -21.17 -13.41
CA PHE A 93 -2.21 -22.33 -14.01
C PHE A 93 -3.74 -22.19 -14.10
N VAL A 94 -4.34 -21.15 -13.50
CA VAL A 94 -5.79 -21.00 -13.50
C VAL A 94 -6.32 -20.50 -14.85
N ALA A 95 -7.55 -20.94 -15.18
CA ALA A 95 -8.23 -20.58 -16.41
C ALA A 95 -9.52 -19.77 -16.18
N ASP A 96 -9.86 -19.44 -14.92
CA ASP A 96 -11.07 -18.70 -14.56
C ASP A 96 -10.81 -17.60 -13.53
N ALA A 97 -11.67 -16.58 -13.55
CA ALA A 97 -11.55 -15.41 -12.69
C ALA A 97 -11.78 -15.71 -11.20
N GLY A 98 -12.63 -16.69 -10.88
CA GLY A 98 -12.98 -17.05 -9.50
C GLY A 98 -11.80 -17.69 -8.77
N SER A 99 -11.16 -18.67 -9.39
CA SER A 99 -9.94 -19.31 -8.88
C SER A 99 -8.81 -18.30 -8.73
N LEU A 100 -8.63 -17.38 -9.72
CA LEU A 100 -7.64 -16.34 -9.63
C LEU A 100 -7.93 -15.40 -8.46
N LEU A 101 -9.19 -15.02 -8.23
CA LEU A 101 -9.59 -14.16 -7.11
C LEU A 101 -9.30 -14.82 -5.76
N ALA A 102 -9.60 -16.11 -5.60
CA ALA A 102 -9.29 -16.84 -4.38
C ALA A 102 -7.78 -16.89 -4.09
N LEU A 103 -6.96 -17.15 -5.11
CA LEU A 103 -5.51 -17.15 -4.98
C LEU A 103 -4.96 -15.73 -4.69
N ARG A 104 -5.58 -14.68 -5.24
CA ARG A 104 -5.25 -13.28 -4.89
C ARG A 104 -5.52 -12.98 -3.42
N ALA A 105 -6.63 -13.48 -2.85
CA ALA A 105 -6.91 -13.35 -1.41
C ALA A 105 -5.85 -14.09 -0.56
N LEU A 106 -5.42 -15.28 -1.01
CA LEU A 106 -4.34 -16.05 -0.37
C LEU A 106 -2.98 -15.33 -0.46
N GLU A 107 -2.65 -14.72 -1.59
CA GLU A 107 -1.49 -13.84 -1.72
C GLU A 107 -1.57 -12.65 -0.74
N GLY A 108 -2.79 -12.12 -0.51
CA GLY A 108 -3.04 -11.07 0.47
C GLY A 108 -2.69 -11.49 1.89
N LEU A 109 -3.01 -12.73 2.28
CA LEU A 109 -2.59 -13.29 3.56
C LEU A 109 -1.06 -13.41 3.63
N GLY A 110 -0.43 -13.89 2.57
CA GLY A 110 1.03 -13.95 2.47
C GLY A 110 1.66 -12.56 2.61
N PHE A 111 1.13 -11.56 1.90
CA PHE A 111 1.58 -10.16 2.00
C PHE A 111 1.49 -9.63 3.44
N LEU A 112 0.35 -9.83 4.11
CA LEU A 112 0.14 -9.41 5.50
C LEU A 112 1.18 -10.02 6.44
N LEU A 113 1.41 -11.33 6.33
CA LEU A 113 2.36 -12.07 7.16
C LEU A 113 3.83 -11.69 6.92
N VAL A 114 4.16 -11.10 5.76
CA VAL A 114 5.50 -10.54 5.47
C VAL A 114 5.62 -9.14 6.05
N VAL A 115 4.64 -8.29 5.79
CA VAL A 115 4.75 -6.84 6.03
C VAL A 115 4.58 -6.48 7.51
N MET A 116 3.68 -7.15 8.23
CA MET A 116 3.41 -6.83 9.64
C MET A 116 4.60 -7.07 10.59
N PRO A 117 5.34 -8.19 10.52
CA PRO A 117 6.47 -8.42 11.42
C PRO A 117 7.73 -7.65 11.03
N ALA A 118 7.82 -7.12 9.82
CA ALA A 118 9.06 -6.55 9.27
C ALA A 118 9.63 -5.37 10.09
N PRO A 119 8.84 -4.35 10.53
CA PRO A 119 9.38 -3.27 11.36
C PRO A 119 9.99 -3.78 12.67
N ALA A 120 9.34 -4.74 13.32
CA ALA A 120 9.85 -5.34 14.56
C ALA A 120 11.11 -6.20 14.31
N LEU A 121 11.17 -6.93 13.19
CA LEU A 121 12.37 -7.66 12.78
C LEU A 121 13.54 -6.72 12.49
N ILE A 122 13.30 -5.62 11.76
CA ILE A 122 14.33 -4.60 11.49
C ILE A 122 14.86 -4.06 12.82
N ARG A 123 13.98 -3.67 13.76
CA ARG A 123 14.38 -3.16 15.08
C ARG A 123 15.25 -4.15 15.85
N ARG A 124 15.04 -5.47 15.72
CA ARG A 124 15.84 -6.51 16.37
C ARG A 124 17.19 -6.76 15.71
N THR A 125 17.40 -6.28 14.48
CA THR A 125 18.62 -6.56 13.70
C THR A 125 19.57 -5.39 13.59
N VAL A 126 19.16 -4.17 13.97
CA VAL A 126 19.97 -2.95 13.87
C VAL A 126 20.10 -2.25 15.22
N SER A 127 21.17 -1.49 15.40
CA SER A 127 21.35 -0.57 16.52
C SER A 127 20.39 0.63 16.44
N LEU A 128 20.13 1.29 17.58
CA LEU A 128 19.15 2.39 17.66
C LEU A 128 19.51 3.59 16.77
N ASP A 129 20.81 3.88 16.59
CA ASP A 129 21.33 4.92 15.70
C ASP A 129 21.03 4.65 14.21
N GLN A 130 21.03 3.38 13.78
CA GLN A 130 20.74 2.97 12.41
C GLN A 130 19.24 2.75 12.14
N LEU A 131 18.43 2.60 13.19
CA LEU A 131 17.03 2.22 13.08
C LEU A 131 16.22 3.18 12.20
N SER A 132 16.38 4.48 12.42
CA SER A 132 15.66 5.52 11.66
C SER A 132 15.95 5.42 10.16
N GLY A 133 17.22 5.24 9.77
CA GLY A 133 17.61 5.08 8.38
C GLY A 133 17.03 3.80 7.76
N ARG A 134 17.05 2.67 8.48
CA ARG A 134 16.49 1.40 7.99
C ARG A 134 14.98 1.43 7.87
N MET A 135 14.29 2.09 8.78
CA MET A 135 12.84 2.31 8.70
C MET A 135 12.46 3.24 7.54
N GLY A 136 13.31 4.22 7.22
CA GLY A 136 13.14 5.03 6.00
C GLY A 136 13.18 4.18 4.73
N TRP A 137 14.15 3.28 4.61
CA TRP A 137 14.22 2.32 3.49
C TRP A 137 13.04 1.35 3.49
N TRP A 138 12.64 0.86 4.66
CA TRP A 138 11.42 0.05 4.76
C TRP A 138 10.21 0.79 4.20
N GLY A 139 10.04 2.08 4.50
CA GLY A 139 8.91 2.87 3.99
C GLY A 139 8.81 2.93 2.46
N THR A 140 9.89 2.61 1.72
CA THR A 140 9.89 2.60 0.25
C THR A 140 9.47 1.27 -0.37
N TYR A 141 9.27 0.20 0.41
CA TYR A 141 9.01 -1.15 -0.12
C TYR A 141 7.81 -1.21 -1.06
N MET A 142 6.69 -0.58 -0.68
CA MET A 142 5.44 -0.63 -1.44
C MET A 142 5.55 0.09 -2.79
N PRO A 143 5.93 1.39 -2.85
CA PRO A 143 6.06 2.07 -4.14
C PRO A 143 7.17 1.46 -5.01
N THR A 144 8.27 0.96 -4.42
CA THR A 144 9.36 0.30 -5.18
C THR A 144 8.88 -1.00 -5.81
N GLY A 145 8.24 -1.88 -5.04
CA GLY A 145 7.73 -3.15 -5.56
C GLY A 145 6.64 -2.93 -6.61
N SER A 146 5.69 -2.01 -6.36
CA SER A 146 4.65 -1.66 -7.34
C SER A 146 5.24 -1.09 -8.64
N ALA A 147 6.21 -0.20 -8.56
CA ALA A 147 6.86 0.38 -9.73
C ALA A 147 7.66 -0.65 -10.53
N LEU A 148 8.40 -1.54 -9.86
CA LEU A 148 9.11 -2.63 -10.53
C LEU A 148 8.13 -3.56 -11.25
N ALA A 149 6.99 -3.88 -10.64
CA ALA A 149 5.98 -4.71 -11.28
C ALA A 149 5.36 -4.03 -12.52
N LEU A 150 5.07 -2.73 -12.42
CA LEU A 150 4.54 -1.94 -13.53
C LEU A 150 5.56 -1.80 -14.68
N LEU A 151 6.84 -1.68 -14.34
CA LEU A 151 7.93 -1.54 -15.33
C LEU A 151 8.23 -2.87 -16.03
N LEU A 152 8.40 -3.97 -15.26
CA LEU A 152 8.85 -5.25 -15.77
C LEU A 152 7.71 -6.11 -16.34
N GLY A 153 6.50 -5.97 -15.77
CA GLY A 153 5.34 -6.78 -16.14
C GLY A 153 5.04 -6.78 -17.63
N PRO A 154 4.93 -5.61 -18.31
CA PRO A 154 4.65 -5.56 -19.74
C PRO A 154 5.65 -6.31 -20.61
N TRP A 155 6.95 -6.29 -20.25
CA TRP A 155 8.01 -6.99 -21.00
C TRP A 155 7.90 -8.51 -20.87
N VAL A 156 7.66 -9.01 -19.66
CA VAL A 156 7.49 -10.46 -19.44
C VAL A 156 6.20 -10.95 -20.07
N ILE A 157 5.11 -10.22 -19.91
CA ILE A 157 3.78 -10.60 -20.43
C ILE A 157 3.78 -10.55 -21.96
N GLY A 158 4.39 -9.52 -22.55
CA GLY A 158 4.48 -9.36 -24.00
C GLY A 158 5.44 -10.33 -24.69
N GLY A 159 6.54 -10.69 -24.00
CA GLY A 159 7.55 -11.63 -24.54
C GLY A 159 7.21 -13.11 -24.34
N LEU A 160 6.44 -13.41 -23.29
CA LEU A 160 6.04 -14.78 -22.93
C LEU A 160 4.51 -14.88 -22.86
N ASN A 161 3.95 -14.72 -21.67
CA ASN A 161 2.53 -14.66 -21.39
C ASN A 161 2.29 -14.19 -19.95
N TRP A 162 1.01 -13.99 -19.56
CA TRP A 162 0.66 -13.56 -18.21
C TRP A 162 0.94 -14.65 -17.15
N SER A 163 0.85 -15.95 -17.49
CA SER A 163 1.18 -17.06 -16.57
C SER A 163 2.66 -17.05 -16.19
N ALA A 164 3.55 -16.80 -17.15
CA ALA A 164 4.99 -16.68 -16.91
C ALA A 164 5.32 -15.55 -15.92
N TRP A 165 4.55 -14.44 -15.98
CA TRP A 165 4.67 -13.36 -15.01
C TRP A 165 4.33 -13.80 -13.59
N TRP A 166 3.27 -14.60 -13.41
CA TRP A 166 2.90 -15.20 -12.12
C TRP A 166 3.98 -16.15 -11.60
N TRP A 167 4.51 -17.02 -12.46
CA TRP A 167 5.57 -17.98 -12.10
C TRP A 167 6.88 -17.27 -11.74
N LEU A 168 7.27 -16.26 -12.49
CA LEU A 168 8.44 -15.44 -12.18
C LEU A 168 8.35 -14.81 -10.78
N LEU A 169 7.22 -14.20 -10.47
CA LEU A 169 7.04 -13.59 -9.15
C LEU A 169 6.93 -14.62 -8.02
N GLY A 170 6.37 -15.79 -8.31
CA GLY A 170 6.42 -16.93 -7.40
C GLY A 170 7.86 -17.38 -7.10
N ALA A 171 8.71 -17.45 -8.12
CA ALA A 171 10.13 -17.75 -7.97
C ALA A 171 10.89 -16.65 -7.19
N VAL A 172 10.58 -15.37 -7.43
CA VAL A 172 11.16 -14.25 -6.67
C VAL A 172 10.77 -14.35 -5.18
N ALA A 173 9.52 -14.70 -4.87
CA ALA A 173 9.08 -14.90 -3.48
C ALA A 173 9.75 -16.12 -2.83
N ALA A 174 9.95 -17.23 -3.57
CA ALA A 174 10.72 -18.40 -3.12
C ALA A 174 12.19 -18.04 -2.83
N PHE A 175 12.80 -17.24 -3.69
CA PHE A 175 14.16 -16.74 -3.47
C PHE A 175 14.23 -15.87 -2.20
N ALA A 176 13.28 -14.97 -2.00
CA ALA A 176 13.18 -14.16 -0.78
C ALA A 176 12.97 -15.02 0.46
N PHE A 177 12.17 -16.09 0.37
CA PHE A 177 11.99 -17.08 1.44
C PHE A 177 13.35 -17.70 1.85
N VAL A 178 14.12 -18.18 0.87
CA VAL A 178 15.45 -18.78 1.11
C VAL A 178 16.41 -17.74 1.71
N ALA A 179 16.41 -16.51 1.19
CA ALA A 179 17.25 -15.43 1.71
C ALA A 179 16.91 -15.10 3.18
N VAL A 180 15.63 -15.00 3.53
CA VAL A 180 15.18 -14.77 4.93
C VAL A 180 15.54 -15.98 5.79
N TRP A 181 15.35 -17.19 5.29
CA TRP A 181 15.69 -18.42 6.02
C TRP A 181 17.18 -18.47 6.40
N TRP A 182 18.07 -18.05 5.54
CA TRP A 182 19.52 -18.12 5.79
C TRP A 182 20.11 -16.90 6.50
N CYS A 183 19.61 -15.69 6.18
CA CYS A 183 20.25 -14.45 6.60
C CYS A 183 19.58 -13.79 7.81
N VAL A 184 18.30 -14.07 8.09
CA VAL A 184 17.59 -13.43 9.20
C VAL A 184 17.61 -14.35 10.41
N PRO A 185 18.25 -13.96 11.54
CA PRO A 185 18.31 -14.80 12.72
C PRO A 185 16.95 -14.93 13.40
N ASP A 186 16.73 -16.07 14.06
CA ASP A 186 15.57 -16.28 14.94
C ASP A 186 15.90 -15.60 16.28
N ALA A 187 15.58 -14.31 16.37
CA ALA A 187 15.88 -13.53 17.57
C ALA A 187 14.76 -13.72 18.61
N PRO A 188 15.09 -14.11 19.85
CA PRO A 188 14.11 -14.20 20.92
C PRO A 188 13.44 -12.83 21.18
N ALA A 189 12.21 -12.85 21.70
CA ALA A 189 11.56 -11.63 22.15
C ALA A 189 12.44 -10.92 23.20
N PRO A 190 12.51 -9.57 23.19
CA PRO A 190 13.22 -8.85 24.24
C PRO A 190 12.64 -9.23 25.61
N ALA A 191 13.51 -9.42 26.62
CA ALA A 191 13.08 -9.74 27.99
C ALA A 191 12.10 -8.69 28.57
N ASP A 192 12.18 -7.46 28.08
CA ASP A 192 11.32 -6.32 28.48
C ASP A 192 9.96 -6.27 27.75
N ALA A 193 9.60 -7.26 26.93
CA ALA A 193 8.28 -7.33 26.28
C ALA A 193 7.11 -7.35 27.29
N ASN A 194 7.39 -7.64 28.56
CA ASN A 194 6.43 -7.58 29.66
C ASN A 194 6.21 -6.16 30.23
N ALA A 195 6.95 -5.15 29.79
CA ALA A 195 6.84 -3.78 30.34
C ALA A 195 5.61 -3.00 29.88
N VAL A 196 4.82 -3.49 28.91
CA VAL A 196 3.52 -2.89 28.55
C VAL A 196 2.43 -3.61 29.34
N ASN A 197 2.23 -3.21 30.60
CA ASN A 197 1.27 -3.80 31.56
C ASN A 197 -0.23 -3.69 31.18
N GLN A 198 -0.58 -3.26 29.97
CA GLN A 198 -1.97 -3.26 29.51
C GLN A 198 -2.27 -4.49 28.64
N ALA A 199 -3.23 -5.31 29.06
CA ALA A 199 -3.73 -6.42 28.28
C ALA A 199 -4.21 -5.93 26.89
N TRP A 200 -3.96 -6.69 25.84
CA TRP A 200 -4.33 -6.29 24.46
C TRP A 200 -5.80 -5.88 24.30
N PRO A 201 -6.81 -6.46 25.02
CA PRO A 201 -8.20 -6.02 24.91
C PRO A 201 -8.42 -4.58 25.43
N GLN A 202 -7.67 -4.18 26.47
CA GLN A 202 -7.74 -2.82 27.02
C GLN A 202 -7.17 -1.80 26.04
N ARG A 203 -6.00 -2.09 25.42
CA ARG A 203 -5.41 -1.24 24.38
C ARG A 203 -6.35 -1.09 23.18
N LEU A 204 -6.94 -2.19 22.74
CA LEU A 204 -7.93 -2.18 21.65
C LEU A 204 -9.17 -1.34 22.03
N ALA A 205 -9.74 -1.58 23.20
CA ALA A 205 -10.92 -0.84 23.67
C ALA A 205 -10.64 0.67 23.77
N LEU A 206 -9.45 1.06 24.29
CA LEU A 206 -9.03 2.45 24.38
C LEU A 206 -8.88 3.10 23.01
N THR A 207 -8.27 2.38 22.06
CA THR A 207 -8.10 2.84 20.66
C THR A 207 -9.47 3.05 19.98
N LEU A 208 -10.38 2.09 20.11
CA LEU A 208 -11.71 2.15 19.47
C LEU A 208 -12.63 3.20 20.09
N LYS A 209 -12.49 3.50 21.38
CA LYS A 209 -13.28 4.53 22.08
C LYS A 209 -12.78 5.95 21.81
N SER A 210 -11.58 6.12 21.29
CA SER A 210 -10.96 7.43 21.09
C SER A 210 -11.13 7.94 19.65
N SER A 211 -11.45 9.22 19.49
CA SER A 211 -11.68 9.84 18.16
C SER A 211 -10.42 9.97 17.32
N GLY A 212 -9.25 10.18 17.93
CA GLY A 212 -7.98 10.36 17.22
C GLY A 212 -7.63 9.20 16.26
N PRO A 213 -7.60 7.94 16.73
CA PRO A 213 -7.39 6.76 15.88
C PRO A 213 -8.37 6.64 14.72
N TRP A 214 -9.66 6.93 14.95
CA TRP A 214 -10.67 6.93 13.88
C TRP A 214 -10.39 7.98 12.80
N LEU A 215 -10.03 9.20 13.20
CA LEU A 215 -9.74 10.28 12.25
C LEU A 215 -8.58 9.91 11.33
N VAL A 216 -7.47 9.39 11.87
CA VAL A 216 -6.33 8.99 11.05
C VAL A 216 -6.66 7.77 10.18
N ALA A 217 -7.42 6.80 10.71
CA ALA A 217 -7.82 5.59 10.02
C ALA A 217 -8.73 5.89 8.82
N LEU A 218 -9.81 6.67 9.02
CA LEU A 218 -10.72 7.06 7.94
C LEU A 218 -10.04 7.93 6.89
N THR A 219 -9.16 8.86 7.29
CA THR A 219 -8.40 9.68 6.35
C THR A 219 -7.49 8.83 5.48
N PHE A 220 -6.86 7.81 6.06
CA PHE A 220 -6.01 6.91 5.30
C PHE A 220 -6.81 6.00 4.38
N ALA A 221 -7.99 5.52 4.81
CA ALA A 221 -8.90 4.75 3.95
C ALA A 221 -9.30 5.56 2.69
N VAL A 222 -9.69 6.83 2.89
CA VAL A 222 -10.05 7.75 1.80
C VAL A 222 -8.90 7.98 0.82
N TYR A 223 -7.67 8.18 1.31
CA TYR A 223 -6.49 8.31 0.45
C TYR A 223 -6.21 7.02 -0.30
N ALA A 224 -6.13 5.91 0.43
CA ALA A 224 -5.67 4.64 -0.11
C ALA A 224 -6.62 4.05 -1.17
N SER A 225 -7.94 4.29 -1.01
CA SER A 225 -8.95 3.86 -1.99
C SER A 225 -8.73 4.50 -3.35
N GLN A 226 -8.44 5.79 -3.37
CA GLN A 226 -8.22 6.56 -4.61
C GLN A 226 -6.89 6.18 -5.25
N TRP A 227 -5.83 6.10 -4.45
CA TRP A 227 -4.49 5.84 -4.95
C TRP A 227 -4.42 4.49 -5.65
N LEU A 228 -4.90 3.41 -4.99
CA LEU A 228 -4.88 2.07 -5.60
C LEU A 228 -5.79 1.98 -6.83
N ALA A 229 -6.95 2.63 -6.81
CA ALA A 229 -7.86 2.63 -7.96
C ALA A 229 -7.23 3.33 -9.17
N VAL A 230 -6.67 4.51 -9.00
CA VAL A 230 -6.02 5.27 -10.08
C VAL A 230 -4.81 4.51 -10.62
N ILE A 231 -3.85 4.14 -9.76
CA ILE A 231 -2.62 3.44 -10.18
C ILE A 231 -2.94 2.06 -10.78
N GLY A 232 -3.91 1.36 -10.18
CA GLY A 232 -4.29 0.01 -10.61
C GLY A 232 -4.87 -0.06 -12.02
N PHE A 233 -5.67 0.92 -12.40
CA PHE A 233 -6.26 0.99 -13.75
C PHE A 233 -5.44 1.80 -14.75
N LEU A 234 -4.38 2.49 -14.32
CA LEU A 234 -3.61 3.37 -15.18
C LEU A 234 -3.07 2.68 -16.45
N PRO A 235 -2.49 1.46 -16.41
CA PRO A 235 -2.08 0.74 -17.62
C PRO A 235 -3.26 0.47 -18.56
N THR A 236 -4.44 0.16 -18.05
CA THR A 236 -5.66 -0.06 -18.85
C THR A 236 -6.13 1.23 -19.53
N VAL A 237 -6.11 2.36 -18.80
CA VAL A 237 -6.44 3.69 -19.33
C VAL A 237 -5.48 4.06 -20.45
N TYR A 238 -4.18 3.85 -20.26
CA TYR A 238 -3.18 4.16 -21.29
C TYR A 238 -3.28 3.24 -22.52
N ALA A 239 -3.62 1.97 -22.34
CA ALA A 239 -3.87 1.05 -23.44
C ALA A 239 -5.07 1.50 -24.29
N GLN A 240 -6.15 2.00 -23.67
CA GLN A 240 -7.30 2.58 -24.39
C GLN A 240 -6.97 3.90 -25.12
N LEU A 241 -5.95 4.63 -24.68
CA LEU A 241 -5.41 5.79 -25.40
C LEU A 241 -4.43 5.41 -26.54
N GLY A 242 -4.29 4.11 -26.84
CA GLY A 242 -3.43 3.60 -27.91
C GLY A 242 -1.94 3.53 -27.59
N LEU A 243 -1.55 3.70 -26.30
CA LEU A 243 -0.16 3.57 -25.91
C LEU A 243 0.27 2.09 -25.84
N SER A 244 1.50 1.81 -26.27
CA SER A 244 2.05 0.45 -26.14
C SER A 244 2.16 0.04 -24.67
N ALA A 245 2.07 -1.27 -24.40
CA ALA A 245 2.14 -1.83 -23.04
C ALA A 245 3.42 -1.40 -22.29
N GLY A 246 4.57 -1.34 -22.98
CA GLY A 246 5.84 -0.89 -22.39
C GLY A 246 5.80 0.58 -21.97
N VAL A 247 5.24 1.48 -22.80
CA VAL A 247 5.07 2.91 -22.48
C VAL A 247 4.07 3.08 -21.34
N ALA A 248 2.93 2.40 -21.40
CA ALA A 248 1.92 2.41 -20.33
C ALA A 248 2.52 1.96 -18.98
N GLY A 249 3.32 0.90 -18.99
CA GLY A 249 4.03 0.40 -17.81
C GLY A 249 5.04 1.40 -17.26
N LEU A 250 5.88 1.99 -18.14
CA LEU A 250 6.87 2.99 -17.74
C LEU A 250 6.21 4.23 -17.10
N LEU A 251 5.20 4.79 -17.76
CA LEU A 251 4.48 5.96 -17.24
C LEU A 251 3.81 5.65 -15.90
N SER A 252 3.18 4.48 -15.78
CA SER A 252 2.55 4.04 -14.52
C SER A 252 3.58 3.81 -13.41
N ALA A 253 4.76 3.27 -13.73
CA ALA A 253 5.86 3.11 -12.79
C ALA A 253 6.39 4.46 -12.28
N CYS A 254 6.54 5.45 -13.17
CA CYS A 254 6.91 6.81 -12.79
C CYS A 254 5.89 7.42 -11.82
N VAL A 255 4.60 7.25 -12.08
CA VAL A 255 3.53 7.74 -11.19
C VAL A 255 3.57 7.06 -9.83
N ALA A 256 3.83 5.75 -9.77
CA ALA A 256 3.97 5.04 -8.50
C ALA A 256 5.22 5.50 -7.71
N LEU A 257 6.37 5.64 -8.37
CA LEU A 257 7.62 6.04 -7.74
C LEU A 257 7.60 7.48 -7.22
N VAL A 258 6.99 8.41 -7.96
CA VAL A 258 6.96 9.82 -7.55
C VAL A 258 6.20 10.03 -6.22
N ASN A 259 5.33 9.11 -5.82
CA ASN A 259 4.66 9.12 -4.53
C ASN A 259 5.65 9.13 -3.34
N VAL A 260 6.81 8.48 -3.49
CA VAL A 260 7.88 8.47 -2.48
C VAL A 260 8.33 9.89 -2.15
N SER A 261 8.41 10.78 -3.15
CA SER A 261 8.84 12.16 -2.95
C SER A 261 7.91 12.92 -1.98
N GLY A 262 6.60 12.75 -2.11
CA GLY A 262 5.61 13.30 -1.20
C GLY A 262 5.75 12.75 0.22
N ASN A 263 5.91 11.43 0.35
CA ASN A 263 6.12 10.79 1.66
C ASN A 263 7.35 11.36 2.39
N VAL A 264 8.49 11.46 1.71
CA VAL A 264 9.72 12.03 2.28
C VAL A 264 9.55 13.51 2.59
N MET A 265 8.91 14.26 1.68
CA MET A 265 8.69 15.70 1.86
C MET A 265 7.78 15.99 3.06
N SER A 266 6.77 15.14 3.32
CA SER A 266 5.88 15.33 4.47
C SER A 266 6.64 15.38 5.79
N GLY A 267 7.58 14.44 6.00
CA GLY A 267 8.41 14.39 7.19
C GLY A 267 9.28 15.67 7.35
N ARG A 268 9.90 16.14 6.25
CA ARG A 268 10.72 17.36 6.25
C ARG A 268 9.89 18.61 6.54
N LEU A 269 8.68 18.72 5.97
CA LEU A 269 7.80 19.86 6.19
C LEU A 269 7.25 19.87 7.62
N LEU A 270 6.88 18.71 8.18
CA LEU A 270 6.49 18.61 9.59
C LEU A 270 7.61 19.03 10.53
N GLN A 271 8.84 18.60 10.27
CA GLN A 271 10.03 19.04 11.06
C GLN A 271 10.27 20.54 10.97
N ARG A 272 9.90 21.19 9.86
CA ARG A 272 9.95 22.64 9.67
C ARG A 272 8.77 23.39 10.31
N GLY A 273 7.92 22.68 11.05
CA GLY A 273 6.78 23.28 11.76
C GLY A 273 5.52 23.47 10.90
N TRP A 274 5.45 22.91 9.69
CA TRP A 274 4.22 23.00 8.89
C TRP A 274 3.09 22.22 9.59
N PRO A 275 1.88 22.83 9.75
CA PRO A 275 0.74 22.13 10.34
C PRO A 275 0.33 20.91 9.52
N ALA A 276 0.11 19.77 10.18
CA ALA A 276 -0.34 18.53 9.54
C ALA A 276 -1.61 18.75 8.69
N GLN A 277 -2.55 19.55 9.17
CA GLN A 277 -3.77 19.91 8.44
C GLN A 277 -3.49 20.53 7.07
N ARG A 278 -2.49 21.43 6.96
CA ARG A 278 -2.14 22.06 5.67
C ARG A 278 -1.56 21.05 4.69
N LEU A 279 -0.73 20.12 5.17
CA LEU A 279 -0.14 19.09 4.32
C LEU A 279 -1.21 18.12 3.79
N LEU A 280 -2.16 17.73 4.63
CA LEU A 280 -3.29 16.90 4.23
C LEU A 280 -4.19 17.63 3.20
N TRP A 281 -4.48 18.92 3.41
CA TRP A 281 -5.25 19.71 2.46
C TRP A 281 -4.54 19.85 1.11
N MET A 282 -3.24 20.13 1.12
CA MET A 282 -2.45 20.18 -0.12
C MET A 282 -2.50 18.85 -0.86
N GLY A 283 -2.32 17.73 -0.12
CA GLY A 283 -2.41 16.39 -0.69
C GLY A 283 -3.77 16.14 -1.37
N PHE A 284 -4.88 16.32 -0.66
CA PHE A 284 -6.22 16.10 -1.20
C PHE A 284 -6.59 17.09 -2.32
N ALA A 285 -6.20 18.36 -2.22
CA ALA A 285 -6.45 19.34 -3.27
C ALA A 285 -5.72 18.96 -4.58
N CYS A 286 -4.43 18.61 -4.49
CA CYS A 286 -3.68 18.19 -5.67
C CYS A 286 -4.16 16.84 -6.22
N MET A 287 -4.63 15.93 -5.38
CA MET A 287 -5.29 14.71 -5.84
C MET A 287 -6.58 15.01 -6.60
N ALA A 288 -7.43 15.92 -6.10
CA ALA A 288 -8.65 16.33 -6.78
C ALA A 288 -8.35 17.00 -8.12
N LEU A 289 -7.46 18.00 -8.15
CA LEU A 289 -7.05 18.68 -9.38
C LEU A 289 -6.39 17.74 -10.39
N GLY A 290 -5.52 16.85 -9.90
CA GLY A 290 -4.86 15.84 -10.72
C GLY A 290 -5.85 14.85 -11.36
N ALA A 291 -6.87 14.44 -10.61
CA ALA A 291 -7.92 13.57 -11.14
C ALA A 291 -8.78 14.27 -12.18
N VAL A 292 -9.16 15.54 -11.95
CA VAL A 292 -9.89 16.34 -12.94
C VAL A 292 -9.07 16.48 -14.22
N GLY A 293 -7.79 16.88 -14.13
CA GLY A 293 -6.93 17.02 -15.30
C GLY A 293 -6.67 15.70 -16.04
N ALA A 294 -6.66 14.57 -15.34
CA ALA A 294 -6.41 13.27 -15.95
C ALA A 294 -7.65 12.68 -16.65
N TYR A 295 -8.83 12.85 -16.06
CA TYR A 295 -10.02 12.08 -16.46
C TYR A 295 -11.18 12.94 -16.97
N ALA A 296 -11.31 14.22 -16.61
CA ALA A 296 -12.41 15.03 -17.07
C ALA A 296 -12.34 15.24 -18.58
N THR A 297 -13.53 15.25 -19.20
CA THR A 297 -13.72 15.53 -20.62
C THR A 297 -14.74 16.66 -20.77
N TRP A 298 -14.52 17.54 -21.75
CA TRP A 298 -15.41 18.61 -22.16
C TRP A 298 -15.77 18.40 -23.62
N ASP A 299 -17.04 18.33 -23.93
CA ASP A 299 -17.55 18.01 -25.28
C ASP A 299 -16.98 16.71 -25.89
N GLY A 300 -16.74 15.72 -25.02
CA GLY A 300 -16.15 14.43 -25.38
C GLY A 300 -14.63 14.43 -25.50
N GLU A 301 -13.97 15.57 -25.42
CA GLU A 301 -12.52 15.69 -25.49
C GLU A 301 -11.92 15.95 -24.09
N GLY A 302 -10.79 15.32 -23.79
CA GLY A 302 -10.04 15.58 -22.59
C GLY A 302 -8.73 16.30 -22.87
N LEU A 303 -7.97 16.61 -21.83
CA LEU A 303 -6.65 17.22 -22.00
C LEU A 303 -5.72 16.34 -22.87
N PRO A 304 -4.74 16.94 -23.56
CA PRO A 304 -3.68 16.20 -24.24
C PRO A 304 -3.00 15.17 -23.34
N THR A 305 -2.59 14.03 -23.88
CA THR A 305 -2.01 12.90 -23.12
C THR A 305 -0.87 13.31 -22.18
N THR A 306 -0.02 14.26 -22.62
CA THR A 306 1.08 14.80 -21.81
C THR A 306 0.58 15.54 -20.56
N LEU A 307 -0.49 16.33 -20.69
CA LEU A 307 -1.10 17.06 -19.56
C LEU A 307 -1.86 16.11 -18.64
N ARG A 308 -2.53 15.09 -19.18
CA ARG A 308 -3.14 14.01 -18.38
C ARG A 308 -2.08 13.30 -17.57
N PHE A 309 -0.95 12.95 -18.16
CA PHE A 309 0.16 12.31 -17.45
C PHE A 309 0.74 13.22 -16.34
N ALA A 310 1.00 14.49 -16.63
CA ALA A 310 1.46 15.47 -15.64
C ALA A 310 0.45 15.61 -14.49
N SER A 311 -0.85 15.56 -14.78
CA SER A 311 -1.92 15.60 -13.78
C SER A 311 -1.89 14.38 -12.85
N VAL A 312 -1.66 13.18 -13.39
CA VAL A 312 -1.53 11.95 -12.57
C VAL A 312 -0.21 11.95 -11.78
N LEU A 313 0.88 12.48 -12.33
CA LEU A 313 2.12 12.68 -11.58
C LEU A 313 1.90 13.60 -10.38
N MET A 314 1.22 14.74 -10.57
CA MET A 314 0.86 15.67 -9.49
C MET A 314 -0.04 15.00 -8.45
N PHE A 315 -1.07 14.25 -8.89
CA PHE A 315 -1.94 13.44 -8.03
C PHE A 315 -1.13 12.53 -7.11
N SER A 316 -0.16 11.81 -7.64
CA SER A 316 0.62 10.84 -6.88
C SER A 316 1.73 11.50 -6.05
N ALA A 317 2.47 12.46 -6.61
CA ALA A 317 3.59 13.13 -5.95
C ALA A 317 3.13 13.89 -4.70
N VAL A 318 2.15 14.78 -4.87
CA VAL A 318 1.66 15.61 -3.76
C VAL A 318 0.70 14.80 -2.87
N GLY A 319 -0.07 13.88 -3.43
CA GLY A 319 -0.86 12.90 -2.66
C GLY A 319 -0.03 12.10 -1.67
N GLY A 320 1.24 11.82 -1.99
CA GLY A 320 2.21 11.18 -1.09
C GLY A 320 2.47 11.94 0.22
N LEU A 321 2.14 13.24 0.33
CA LEU A 321 2.18 13.97 1.61
C LEU A 321 1.23 13.37 2.64
N ILE A 322 0.10 12.76 2.20
CA ILE A 322 -0.96 12.29 3.08
C ILE A 322 -0.48 11.13 3.97
N PRO A 323 0.00 9.99 3.44
CA PRO A 323 0.40 8.86 4.29
C PRO A 323 1.51 9.22 5.26
N GLY A 324 2.55 9.94 4.83
CA GLY A 324 3.64 10.33 5.72
C GLY A 324 3.18 11.27 6.85
N THR A 325 2.26 12.19 6.56
CA THR A 325 1.63 13.05 7.58
C THR A 325 0.77 12.24 8.54
N LEU A 326 -0.03 11.27 8.03
CA LEU A 326 -0.91 10.46 8.86
C LEU A 326 -0.15 9.54 9.82
N PHE A 327 0.99 8.98 9.42
CA PHE A 327 1.85 8.24 10.36
C PHE A 327 2.30 9.12 11.53
N SER A 328 2.71 10.37 11.27
CA SER A 328 3.05 11.33 12.33
C SER A 328 1.84 11.68 13.20
N CYS A 329 0.65 11.89 12.60
CA CYS A 329 -0.58 12.15 13.34
C CYS A 329 -1.00 10.94 14.20
N ALA A 330 -0.81 9.71 13.73
CA ALA A 330 -1.15 8.51 14.48
C ALA A 330 -0.36 8.42 15.80
N LEU A 331 0.94 8.78 15.79
CA LEU A 331 1.75 8.85 17.00
C LEU A 331 1.20 9.88 18.00
N ARG A 332 0.84 11.07 17.49
CA ARG A 332 0.38 12.20 18.32
C ARG A 332 -1.05 12.04 18.81
N LEU A 333 -1.93 11.38 18.05
CA LEU A 333 -3.37 11.19 18.36
C LEU A 333 -3.67 9.84 19.01
N ALA A 334 -2.67 8.97 19.21
CA ALA A 334 -2.83 7.78 20.02
C ALA A 334 -3.29 8.15 21.44
N PRO A 335 -4.24 7.41 22.06
CA PRO A 335 -4.75 7.71 23.39
C PRO A 335 -3.68 7.65 24.50
N SER A 336 -2.71 6.77 24.36
CA SER A 336 -1.56 6.62 25.27
C SER A 336 -0.34 6.07 24.51
N GLU A 337 0.84 6.15 25.09
CA GLU A 337 2.06 5.57 24.51
C GLU A 337 1.93 4.07 24.24
N GLY A 338 1.27 3.32 25.12
CA GLY A 338 1.02 1.88 24.95
C GLY A 338 0.04 1.54 23.83
N THR A 339 -0.71 2.51 23.29
CA THR A 339 -1.69 2.31 22.21
C THR A 339 -1.21 2.78 20.84
N VAL A 340 0.01 3.30 20.72
CA VAL A 340 0.56 3.80 19.45
C VAL A 340 0.57 2.71 18.38
N SER A 341 1.12 1.52 18.68
CA SER A 341 1.16 0.40 17.74
C SER A 341 -0.24 -0.06 17.32
N THR A 342 -1.20 -0.09 18.27
CA THR A 342 -2.60 -0.44 18.00
C THR A 342 -3.26 0.60 17.10
N THR A 343 -3.00 1.90 17.33
CA THR A 343 -3.50 3.00 16.49
C THR A 343 -2.96 2.91 15.05
N VAL A 344 -1.67 2.65 14.89
CA VAL A 344 -1.06 2.46 13.55
C VAL A 344 -1.61 1.22 12.87
N GLY A 345 -1.75 0.10 13.58
CA GLY A 345 -2.35 -1.12 13.05
C GLY A 345 -3.80 -0.90 12.60
N TYR A 346 -4.58 -0.18 13.39
CA TYR A 346 -5.96 0.18 13.06
C TYR A 346 -6.03 1.09 11.82
N MET A 347 -5.16 2.09 11.74
CA MET A 347 -5.03 2.96 10.57
C MET A 347 -4.67 2.15 9.30
N GLN A 348 -3.76 1.21 9.40
CA GLN A 348 -3.36 0.34 8.27
C GLN A 348 -4.50 -0.60 7.84
N GLN A 349 -5.27 -1.13 8.77
CA GLN A 349 -6.44 -1.95 8.47
C GLN A 349 -7.49 -1.17 7.67
N TRP A 350 -7.78 0.07 8.06
CA TRP A 350 -8.70 0.95 7.32
C TRP A 350 -8.14 1.36 5.95
N SER A 351 -6.82 1.57 5.85
CA SER A 351 -6.15 1.77 4.56
C SER A 351 -6.39 0.57 3.63
N ALA A 352 -6.25 -0.66 4.14
CA ALA A 352 -6.51 -1.87 3.38
C ALA A 352 -7.98 -1.99 2.97
N LEU A 353 -8.92 -1.60 3.83
CA LEU A 353 -10.35 -1.52 3.49
C LEU A 353 -10.59 -0.50 2.36
N GLY A 354 -9.97 0.67 2.42
CA GLY A 354 -10.03 1.66 1.35
C GLY A 354 -9.48 1.10 0.03
N GLN A 355 -8.32 0.46 0.07
CA GLN A 355 -7.72 -0.18 -1.10
C GLN A 355 -8.58 -1.33 -1.65
N PHE A 356 -9.33 -2.03 -0.80
CA PHE A 356 -10.26 -3.05 -1.23
C PHE A 356 -11.49 -2.45 -1.93
N ALA A 357 -12.07 -1.38 -1.39
CA ALA A 357 -13.31 -0.78 -1.90
C ALA A 357 -13.08 0.11 -3.15
N GLY A 358 -11.93 0.77 -3.24
CA GLY A 358 -11.68 1.79 -4.27
C GLY A 358 -11.72 1.27 -5.70
N PRO A 359 -10.91 0.25 -6.08
CA PRO A 359 -10.88 -0.24 -7.45
C PRO A 359 -12.22 -0.79 -7.96
N PRO A 360 -12.99 -1.60 -7.20
CA PRO A 360 -14.32 -2.02 -7.65
C PRO A 360 -15.29 -0.85 -7.84
N LEU A 361 -15.24 0.16 -6.97
CA LEU A 361 -16.09 1.35 -7.09
C LEU A 361 -15.78 2.12 -8.39
N VAL A 362 -14.50 2.38 -8.67
CA VAL A 362 -14.08 3.08 -9.89
C VAL A 362 -14.39 2.23 -11.12
N GLY A 363 -14.15 0.90 -11.07
CA GLY A 363 -14.50 -0.02 -12.13
C GLY A 363 -16.01 -0.07 -12.41
N TRP A 364 -16.85 -0.01 -11.36
CA TRP A 364 -18.30 0.05 -11.49
C TRP A 364 -18.75 1.36 -12.14
N VAL A 365 -18.22 2.50 -11.72
CA VAL A 365 -18.54 3.79 -12.34
C VAL A 365 -18.13 3.77 -13.81
N ALA A 366 -16.90 3.33 -14.14
CA ALA A 366 -16.41 3.26 -15.50
C ALA A 366 -17.27 2.35 -16.38
N ALA A 367 -17.74 1.21 -15.87
CA ALA A 367 -18.64 0.30 -16.58
C ALA A 367 -20.02 0.93 -16.84
N ARG A 368 -20.55 1.71 -15.89
CA ARG A 368 -21.87 2.36 -16.00
C ARG A 368 -21.88 3.49 -17.00
N VAL A 369 -20.81 4.28 -17.08
CA VAL A 369 -20.73 5.46 -17.96
C VAL A 369 -20.02 5.17 -19.28
N GLY A 370 -19.55 3.94 -19.49
CA GLY A 370 -18.88 3.53 -20.74
C GLY A 370 -17.45 4.07 -20.88
N GLY A 371 -16.75 4.40 -19.78
CA GLY A 371 -15.38 4.90 -19.82
C GLY A 371 -14.91 5.53 -18.50
N TRP A 372 -13.69 6.07 -18.52
CA TRP A 372 -13.02 6.58 -17.32
C TRP A 372 -13.30 8.04 -17.00
N GLN A 373 -14.06 8.73 -17.85
CA GLN A 373 -14.29 10.19 -17.78
C GLN A 373 -14.94 10.65 -16.46
N TRP A 374 -15.58 9.78 -15.68
CA TRP A 374 -16.18 10.12 -14.38
C TRP A 374 -15.35 9.68 -13.18
N THR A 375 -14.16 9.09 -13.40
CA THR A 375 -13.24 8.73 -12.29
C THR A 375 -12.88 9.94 -11.44
N TRP A 376 -12.76 11.14 -12.05
CA TRP A 376 -12.51 12.38 -11.29
C TRP A 376 -13.64 12.68 -10.29
N GLY A 377 -14.89 12.41 -10.62
CA GLY A 377 -16.04 12.65 -9.73
C GLY A 377 -15.94 11.82 -8.44
N VAL A 378 -15.62 10.54 -8.57
CA VAL A 378 -15.35 9.65 -7.41
C VAL A 378 -14.20 10.21 -6.58
N THR A 379 -13.08 10.54 -7.22
CA THR A 379 -11.88 11.04 -6.55
C THR A 379 -12.12 12.37 -5.85
N VAL A 380 -12.77 13.34 -6.52
CA VAL A 380 -13.08 14.65 -5.92
C VAL A 380 -14.00 14.50 -4.71
N THR A 381 -15.03 13.66 -4.80
CA THR A 381 -15.92 13.38 -3.66
C THR A 381 -15.15 12.85 -2.46
N LEU A 382 -14.26 11.90 -2.67
CA LEU A 382 -13.39 11.34 -1.63
C LEU A 382 -12.41 12.40 -1.10
N CYS A 383 -11.84 13.24 -1.96
CA CYS A 383 -10.95 14.34 -1.55
C CYS A 383 -11.67 15.38 -0.69
N VAL A 384 -12.91 15.72 -0.99
CA VAL A 384 -13.73 16.61 -0.14
C VAL A 384 -13.92 15.98 1.25
N GLY A 385 -14.28 14.69 1.32
CA GLY A 385 -14.34 13.95 2.59
C GLY A 385 -13.01 13.97 3.34
N GLY A 386 -11.90 13.73 2.63
CA GLY A 386 -10.55 13.80 3.18
C GLY A 386 -10.16 15.17 3.71
N ALA A 387 -10.57 16.24 3.03
CA ALA A 387 -10.34 17.63 3.48
C ALA A 387 -11.11 17.95 4.77
N VAL A 388 -12.35 17.45 4.91
CA VAL A 388 -13.13 17.56 6.16
C VAL A 388 -12.43 16.82 7.30
N LEU A 389 -12.01 15.57 7.07
CA LEU A 389 -11.28 14.78 8.06
C LEU A 389 -9.95 15.47 8.45
N ALA A 390 -9.23 16.04 7.49
CA ALA A 390 -8.00 16.82 7.75
C ALA A 390 -8.24 18.00 8.69
N ARG A 391 -9.38 18.71 8.53
CA ARG A 391 -9.80 19.79 9.46
C ARG A 391 -10.05 19.26 10.86
N LEU A 392 -10.71 18.11 10.98
CA LEU A 392 -10.98 17.48 12.27
C LEU A 392 -9.69 17.01 12.95
N ILE A 393 -8.74 16.45 12.20
CA ILE A 393 -7.39 16.12 12.69
C ILE A 393 -6.68 17.36 13.21
N GLY A 394 -6.70 18.48 12.48
CA GLY A 394 -6.11 19.74 12.92
C GLY A 394 -6.69 20.20 14.27
N ARG A 395 -8.00 20.21 14.41
CA ARG A 395 -8.68 20.56 15.67
C ARG A 395 -8.31 19.62 16.83
N ALA A 396 -8.24 18.30 16.56
CA ALA A 396 -7.87 17.31 17.57
C ALA A 396 -6.43 17.51 18.07
N LEU A 397 -5.49 17.82 17.17
CA LEU A 397 -4.10 18.11 17.52
C LEU A 397 -4.00 19.38 18.39
N THR A 398 -4.62 20.49 17.98
CA THR A 398 -4.62 21.75 18.75
C THR A 398 -5.24 21.57 20.14
N LYS A 399 -6.35 20.82 20.25
CA LYS A 399 -6.97 20.53 21.55
C LYS A 399 -6.03 19.71 22.46
N LYS A 400 -5.29 18.76 21.91
CA LYS A 400 -4.34 17.94 22.69
C LYS A 400 -3.14 18.77 23.15
N GLU A 401 -2.62 19.66 22.31
CA GLU A 401 -1.54 20.59 22.67
C GLU A 401 -1.96 21.53 23.80
N ALA A 402 -3.17 22.11 23.71
CA ALA A 402 -3.72 22.97 24.76
C ALA A 402 -4.00 22.26 26.11
N ALA A 403 -4.14 20.93 26.11
CA ALA A 403 -4.33 20.14 27.32
C ALA A 403 -3.01 19.72 28.01
N HIS A 404 -1.85 19.91 27.35
CA HIS A 404 -0.53 19.52 27.86
C HIS A 404 0.41 20.72 28.06
N GLY A 405 0.02 21.92 27.62
CA GLY A 405 0.68 23.20 27.90
C GLY A 405 -0.07 23.94 28.99
#